data_7ba69990c5797aadaa9c80731a832f20
#
_entry.id   7ba69990c5797aadaa9c80731a832f20
#
_cell.length_a   1.000
_cell.length_b   1.000
_cell.length_c   1.000
_cell.angle_alpha   90.00
_cell.angle_beta   90.00
_cell.angle_gamma   90.00
#
_symmetry.space_group_name_H-M   'P 1'
#
loop_
_entity.id
_entity.type
_entity.pdbx_description
1 polymer ?
#
loop_
_entity_poly.entity_id
_entity_poly.type
_entity_poly.pdbx_seq_one_letter_code
_entity_poly.pdbx_strand_id
1 'polypeptide(L)'
;MIAPPYEAPRKGRVRLLVLGLLGLLAAWAAWQAITWPDVSALAEEDPETTAFIERYRDGGWLGLGQDREVEWKWVPGSRISSNLKRAVIVSEDIEFFSHNGFSTREQRAALEDAWEEKKQPRGASTITQQLAKNLWLSPSRNPLRKVKEAVLTWQLERALTKRRILEIYLNVVEFGEGIYGAEAAARHYYGKSARSLTVRQAAELAAGLPRPRSWHPGSKSRSYQRKVRSIERRMAKASWLRRRV
;
A
#
# COMPACT_ATOMS: atom_id res chain seq x y z
N MET A 1 -24.18 -8.74 -58.52
CA MET A 1 -24.06 -9.15 -57.08
C MET A 1 -24.83 -8.12 -56.26
N ILE A 2 -26.03 -8.47 -55.78
CA ILE A 2 -26.89 -7.57 -54.96
C ILE A 2 -26.48 -7.80 -53.51
N ALA A 3 -26.02 -6.75 -52.83
CA ALA A 3 -25.70 -6.83 -51.40
C ALA A 3 -26.97 -7.16 -50.58
N PRO A 4 -26.89 -8.04 -49.56
CA PRO A 4 -28.05 -8.34 -48.73
C PRO A 4 -28.50 -7.10 -47.97
N PRO A 5 -29.83 -6.95 -47.74
CA PRO A 5 -30.38 -5.81 -47.03
C PRO A 5 -29.87 -5.76 -45.58
N TYR A 6 -29.44 -4.57 -45.13
CA TYR A 6 -29.07 -4.29 -43.72
C TYR A 6 -30.31 -4.45 -42.83
N GLU A 7 -30.35 -5.52 -42.07
CA GLU A 7 -31.38 -5.67 -41.02
C GLU A 7 -30.98 -4.87 -39.78
N ALA A 8 -31.68 -3.78 -39.52
CA ALA A 8 -31.55 -3.02 -38.30
C ALA A 8 -31.86 -3.90 -37.06
N PRO A 9 -31.05 -3.85 -35.98
CA PRO A 9 -31.27 -4.67 -34.81
C PRO A 9 -32.64 -4.38 -34.23
N ARG A 10 -33.46 -5.42 -34.05
CA ARG A 10 -34.82 -5.31 -33.52
C ARG A 10 -34.79 -4.61 -32.16
N LYS A 11 -35.47 -3.47 -32.01
CA LYS A 11 -35.49 -2.61 -30.79
C LYS A 11 -35.69 -3.39 -29.47
N GLY A 12 -36.41 -4.53 -29.50
CA GLY A 12 -36.58 -5.42 -28.36
C GLY A 12 -35.28 -6.11 -27.88
N ARG A 13 -34.41 -6.54 -28.78
CA ARG A 13 -33.14 -7.19 -28.42
C ARG A 13 -32.18 -6.21 -27.75
N VAL A 14 -32.13 -4.96 -28.24
CA VAL A 14 -31.29 -3.91 -27.62
C VAL A 14 -31.81 -3.60 -26.20
N ARG A 15 -33.11 -3.50 -26.00
CA ARG A 15 -33.71 -3.31 -24.66
C ARG A 15 -33.35 -4.44 -23.69
N LEU A 16 -33.44 -5.69 -24.12
CA LEU A 16 -33.08 -6.84 -23.29
C LEU A 16 -31.60 -6.84 -22.94
N LEU A 17 -30.71 -6.49 -23.88
CA LEU A 17 -29.28 -6.36 -23.62
C LEU A 17 -28.97 -5.23 -22.61
N VAL A 18 -29.64 -4.08 -22.74
CA VAL A 18 -29.46 -2.96 -21.80
C VAL A 18 -29.97 -3.34 -20.40
N LEU A 19 -31.13 -3.98 -20.28
CA LEU A 19 -31.64 -4.46 -19.00
C LEU A 19 -30.75 -5.53 -18.36
N GLY A 20 -30.22 -6.44 -19.17
CA GLY A 20 -29.24 -7.43 -18.70
C GLY A 20 -27.96 -6.77 -18.18
N LEU A 21 -27.43 -5.78 -18.90
CA LEU A 21 -26.26 -5.02 -18.46
C LEU A 21 -26.51 -4.25 -17.17
N LEU A 22 -27.67 -3.59 -17.05
CA LEU A 22 -28.07 -2.90 -15.82
C LEU A 22 -28.21 -3.87 -14.65
N GLY A 23 -28.81 -5.05 -14.87
CA GLY A 23 -28.90 -6.11 -13.88
C GLY A 23 -27.51 -6.58 -13.40
N LEU A 24 -26.58 -6.81 -14.32
CA LEU A 24 -25.18 -7.18 -13.98
C LEU A 24 -24.47 -6.07 -13.21
N LEU A 25 -24.64 -4.82 -13.60
CA LEU A 25 -24.06 -3.68 -12.88
C LEU A 25 -24.65 -3.55 -11.47
N ALA A 26 -25.96 -3.74 -11.31
CA ALA A 26 -26.61 -3.72 -10.01
C ALA A 26 -26.12 -4.88 -9.11
N ALA A 27 -26.02 -6.09 -9.65
CA ALA A 27 -25.49 -7.24 -8.93
C ALA A 27 -24.03 -7.03 -8.53
N TRP A 28 -23.21 -6.48 -9.41
CA TRP A 28 -21.84 -6.14 -9.10
C TRP A 28 -21.75 -5.06 -8.01
N ALA A 29 -22.58 -4.02 -8.07
CA ALA A 29 -22.60 -2.96 -7.06
C ALA A 29 -23.07 -3.51 -5.69
N ALA A 30 -24.07 -4.37 -5.67
CA ALA A 30 -24.53 -5.05 -4.46
C ALA A 30 -23.42 -5.93 -3.86
N TRP A 31 -22.74 -6.71 -4.69
CA TRP A 31 -21.58 -7.49 -4.27
C TRP A 31 -20.49 -6.61 -3.64
N GLN A 32 -20.14 -5.49 -4.28
CA GLN A 32 -19.16 -4.55 -3.72
C GLN A 32 -19.61 -3.97 -2.38
N ALA A 33 -20.90 -3.66 -2.21
CA ALA A 33 -21.44 -3.14 -0.95
C ALA A 33 -21.38 -4.19 0.17
N ILE A 34 -21.73 -5.45 -0.13
CA ILE A 34 -21.73 -6.55 0.85
C ILE A 34 -20.29 -6.92 1.26
N THR A 35 -19.34 -6.87 0.31
CA THR A 35 -17.92 -7.22 0.54
C THR A 35 -17.06 -6.01 0.90
N TRP A 36 -17.66 -4.85 1.15
CA TRP A 36 -16.90 -3.67 1.54
C TRP A 36 -16.36 -3.84 2.96
N PRO A 37 -15.06 -3.58 3.19
CA PRO A 37 -14.47 -3.79 4.50
C PRO A 37 -14.99 -2.78 5.52
N ASP A 38 -15.14 -3.22 6.77
CA ASP A 38 -15.36 -2.30 7.90
C ASP A 38 -14.04 -1.64 8.28
N VAL A 39 -13.86 -0.44 7.76
CA VAL A 39 -12.67 0.37 8.04
C VAL A 39 -12.67 0.90 9.47
N SER A 40 -13.84 1.09 10.07
CA SER A 40 -13.99 1.66 11.41
C SER A 40 -13.51 0.72 12.50
N ALA A 41 -13.66 -0.59 12.33
CA ALA A 41 -13.16 -1.60 13.25
C ALA A 41 -11.66 -1.48 13.51
N LEU A 42 -10.88 -1.02 12.53
CA LEU A 42 -9.44 -0.81 12.69
C LEU A 42 -9.05 0.29 13.71
N ALA A 43 -10.00 1.06 14.22
CA ALA A 43 -9.74 2.01 15.30
C ALA A 43 -9.36 1.29 16.60
N GLU A 44 -9.98 0.14 16.86
CA GLU A 44 -9.87 -0.63 18.11
C GLU A 44 -9.27 -2.02 17.88
N GLU A 45 -9.47 -2.60 16.70
CA GLU A 45 -9.06 -3.96 16.36
C GLU A 45 -7.83 -3.97 15.45
N ASP A 46 -6.95 -4.93 15.67
CA ASP A 46 -5.83 -5.19 14.77
C ASP A 46 -6.29 -6.10 13.62
N PRO A 47 -5.84 -5.89 12.37
CA PRO A 47 -6.21 -6.76 11.28
C PRO A 47 -5.64 -8.17 11.50
N GLU A 48 -6.48 -9.20 11.38
CA GLU A 48 -6.08 -10.61 11.50
C GLU A 48 -5.16 -11.06 10.36
N THR A 49 -5.34 -10.45 9.19
CA THR A 49 -4.53 -10.70 7.99
C THR A 49 -4.65 -9.54 7.00
N THR A 50 -4.00 -9.60 5.85
CA THR A 50 -4.13 -8.61 4.78
C THR A 50 -4.18 -9.30 3.41
N ALA A 51 -4.77 -8.61 2.42
CA ALA A 51 -4.83 -9.14 1.06
C ALA A 51 -3.44 -9.45 0.46
N PHE A 52 -2.39 -8.75 0.91
CA PHE A 52 -1.02 -9.01 0.47
C PHE A 52 -0.41 -10.23 1.16
N ILE A 53 -0.64 -10.41 2.47
CA ILE A 53 -0.18 -11.57 3.24
C ILE A 53 -0.87 -12.84 2.72
N GLU A 54 -2.21 -12.82 2.59
CA GLU A 54 -2.97 -13.96 2.07
C GLU A 54 -2.47 -14.36 0.69
N ARG A 55 -2.35 -13.39 -0.21
CA ARG A 55 -1.87 -13.67 -1.56
C ARG A 55 -0.46 -14.25 -1.59
N TYR A 56 0.43 -13.82 -0.71
CA TYR A 56 1.76 -14.39 -0.62
C TYR A 56 1.68 -15.82 -0.10
N ARG A 57 0.89 -16.06 0.95
CA ARG A 57 0.67 -17.39 1.54
C ARG A 57 0.12 -18.38 0.52
N ASP A 58 -0.92 -17.99 -0.21
CA ASP A 58 -1.60 -18.84 -1.21
C ASP A 58 -0.77 -19.06 -2.49
N GLY A 59 0.46 -18.58 -2.57
CA GLY A 59 1.33 -18.76 -3.74
C GLY A 59 0.92 -17.96 -4.98
N GLY A 60 0.02 -16.98 -4.88
CA GLY A 60 -0.34 -16.04 -5.95
C GLY A 60 -1.83 -15.77 -6.15
N TRP A 61 -2.19 -15.23 -7.32
CA TRP A 61 -3.54 -14.74 -7.64
C TRP A 61 -4.65 -15.82 -7.61
N LEU A 62 -4.34 -17.06 -7.97
CA LEU A 62 -5.34 -18.12 -8.15
C LEU A 62 -5.33 -19.16 -7.01
N GLY A 63 -4.50 -18.99 -5.98
CA GLY A 63 -4.37 -19.98 -4.92
C GLY A 63 -3.86 -21.35 -5.41
N LEU A 64 -3.25 -21.39 -6.59
CA LEU A 64 -2.74 -22.62 -7.23
C LEU A 64 -1.26 -22.87 -6.92
N GLY A 65 -0.65 -22.01 -6.11
CA GLY A 65 0.73 -22.16 -5.66
C GLY A 65 0.84 -23.04 -4.42
N GLN A 66 2.08 -23.39 -4.08
CA GLN A 66 2.36 -24.01 -2.78
C GLN A 66 2.23 -22.98 -1.67
N ASP A 67 1.69 -23.36 -0.52
CA ASP A 67 1.68 -22.54 0.68
C ASP A 67 3.09 -22.06 1.00
N ARG A 68 3.24 -20.74 1.19
CA ARG A 68 4.51 -20.11 1.50
C ARG A 68 4.53 -19.69 2.96
N GLU A 69 5.64 -19.92 3.60
CA GLU A 69 5.84 -19.45 4.97
C GLU A 69 5.88 -17.92 5.01
N VAL A 70 5.16 -17.35 5.99
CA VAL A 70 5.06 -15.92 6.24
C VAL A 70 5.62 -15.61 7.61
N GLU A 71 6.64 -14.77 7.66
CA GLU A 71 7.11 -14.18 8.90
C GLU A 71 6.29 -12.91 9.18
N TRP A 72 5.35 -13.00 10.10
CA TRP A 72 4.52 -11.87 10.51
C TRP A 72 4.27 -11.87 12.02
N LYS A 73 4.52 -10.73 12.65
CA LYS A 73 4.27 -10.54 14.07
C LYS A 73 3.83 -9.13 14.35
N TRP A 74 2.59 -8.99 14.83
CA TRP A 74 2.04 -7.71 15.28
C TRP A 74 2.68 -7.24 16.58
N VAL A 75 2.92 -5.94 16.68
CA VAL A 75 3.32 -5.27 17.92
C VAL A 75 2.66 -3.88 17.97
N PRO A 76 2.23 -3.41 19.18
CA PRO A 76 1.67 -2.07 19.30
C PRO A 76 2.68 -1.00 18.89
N GLY A 77 2.18 0.14 18.42
CA GLY A 77 3.02 1.24 17.93
C GLY A 77 4.06 1.73 18.95
N SER A 78 3.79 1.61 20.26
CA SER A 78 4.76 1.91 21.33
C SER A 78 5.97 0.98 21.36
N ARG A 79 5.87 -0.19 20.74
CA ARG A 79 6.96 -1.17 20.59
C ARG A 79 7.69 -1.06 19.23
N ILE A 80 7.36 -0.09 18.39
CA ILE A 80 8.10 0.22 17.18
C ILE A 80 8.94 1.46 17.41
N SER A 81 10.25 1.40 17.12
CA SER A 81 11.17 2.50 17.38
C SER A 81 10.75 3.79 16.66
N SER A 82 10.92 4.94 17.30
CA SER A 82 10.72 6.24 16.67
C SER A 82 11.66 6.44 15.47
N ASN A 83 12.81 5.76 15.45
CA ASN A 83 13.72 5.78 14.31
C ASN A 83 13.07 5.17 13.06
N LEU A 84 12.40 3.99 13.18
CA LEU A 84 11.75 3.36 12.04
C LEU A 84 10.54 4.18 11.55
N LYS A 85 9.71 4.66 12.46
CA LYS A 85 8.58 5.55 12.12
C LYS A 85 9.05 6.76 11.32
N ARG A 86 10.10 7.43 11.79
CA ARG A 86 10.69 8.60 11.11
C ARG A 86 11.32 8.24 9.76
N ALA A 87 12.06 7.13 9.69
CA ALA A 87 12.68 6.67 8.47
C ALA A 87 11.65 6.39 7.37
N VAL A 88 10.54 5.74 7.73
CA VAL A 88 9.44 5.45 6.80
C VAL A 88 8.75 6.73 6.35
N ILE A 89 8.42 7.63 7.26
CA ILE A 89 7.78 8.93 6.91
C ILE A 89 8.68 9.74 5.97
N VAL A 90 9.97 9.88 6.24
CA VAL A 90 10.85 10.65 5.36
C VAL A 90 11.14 9.94 4.04
N SER A 91 10.98 8.62 3.98
CA SER A 91 11.17 7.84 2.75
C SER A 91 9.96 7.88 1.85
N GLU A 92 8.78 7.64 2.42
CA GLU A 92 7.56 7.35 1.69
C GLU A 92 6.59 8.55 1.63
N ASP A 93 6.55 9.40 2.68
CA ASP A 93 5.49 10.40 2.81
C ASP A 93 5.89 11.48 3.84
N ILE A 94 6.74 12.43 3.45
CA ILE A 94 7.24 13.47 4.37
C ILE A 94 6.13 14.37 4.92
N GLU A 95 5.02 14.51 4.20
CA GLU A 95 3.87 15.32 4.57
C GLU A 95 2.77 14.52 5.28
N PHE A 96 3.03 13.28 5.70
CA PHE A 96 2.07 12.35 6.28
C PHE A 96 1.15 12.97 7.34
N PHE A 97 1.68 13.83 8.22
CA PHE A 97 0.90 14.48 9.29
C PHE A 97 0.19 15.76 8.86
N SER A 98 0.32 16.19 7.60
CA SER A 98 -0.23 17.46 7.11
C SER A 98 -1.27 17.33 6.00
N HIS A 99 -1.52 16.12 5.51
CA HIS A 99 -2.56 15.85 4.52
C HIS A 99 -3.60 14.83 5.02
N ASN A 100 -4.75 14.74 4.35
CA ASN A 100 -5.83 13.81 4.65
C ASN A 100 -5.87 12.67 3.60
N GLY A 101 -4.80 11.88 3.54
CA GLY A 101 -4.67 10.69 2.70
C GLY A 101 -4.11 10.95 1.29
N PHE A 102 -4.13 12.18 0.81
CA PHE A 102 -3.67 12.54 -0.53
C PHE A 102 -2.70 13.72 -0.47
N SER A 103 -1.46 13.52 -0.87
CA SER A 103 -0.49 14.62 -1.02
C SER A 103 -0.61 15.21 -2.42
N THR A 104 -1.29 16.33 -2.55
CA THR A 104 -1.44 17.04 -3.83
C THR A 104 -0.10 17.54 -4.35
N ARG A 105 0.83 17.89 -3.48
CA ARG A 105 2.18 18.34 -3.83
C ARG A 105 3.00 17.21 -4.45
N GLU A 106 3.03 16.02 -3.80
CA GLU A 106 3.78 14.89 -4.33
C GLU A 106 3.14 14.34 -5.62
N GLN A 107 1.80 14.35 -5.71
CA GLN A 107 1.08 13.97 -6.92
C GLN A 107 1.37 14.93 -8.08
N ARG A 108 1.39 16.24 -7.82
CA ARG A 108 1.71 17.26 -8.83
C ARG A 108 3.16 17.13 -9.29
N ALA A 109 4.11 17.01 -8.38
CA ALA A 109 5.51 16.80 -8.72
C ALA A 109 5.73 15.54 -9.56
N ALA A 110 5.06 14.42 -9.21
CA ALA A 110 5.14 13.19 -9.98
C ALA A 110 4.51 13.30 -11.38
N LEU A 111 3.48 14.12 -11.54
CA LEU A 111 2.88 14.42 -12.87
C LEU A 111 3.79 15.30 -13.71
N GLU A 112 4.42 16.30 -13.11
CA GLU A 112 5.39 17.20 -13.77
C GLU A 112 6.60 16.37 -14.24
N ASP A 113 7.20 15.54 -13.37
CA ASP A 113 8.31 14.63 -13.72
C ASP A 113 7.94 13.65 -14.83
N ALA A 114 6.71 13.10 -14.81
CA ALA A 114 6.24 12.17 -15.83
C ALA A 114 6.03 12.85 -17.19
N TRP A 115 5.61 14.11 -17.18
CA TRP A 115 5.42 14.90 -18.39
C TRP A 115 6.76 15.27 -19.03
N GLU A 116 7.75 15.68 -18.23
CA GLU A 116 9.08 16.04 -18.69
C GLU A 116 9.88 14.83 -19.16
N GLU A 117 9.86 13.72 -18.40
CA GLU A 117 10.66 12.53 -18.69
C GLU A 117 9.94 11.49 -19.56
N LYS A 118 8.69 11.69 -19.97
CA LYS A 118 7.83 10.68 -20.65
C LYS A 118 7.80 9.33 -19.94
N LYS A 119 7.98 9.32 -18.62
CA LYS A 119 7.97 8.12 -17.77
C LYS A 119 6.74 8.10 -16.89
N GLN A 120 6.32 6.89 -16.47
CA GLN A 120 5.21 6.76 -15.52
C GLN A 120 5.56 7.41 -14.18
N PRO A 121 4.62 8.16 -13.55
CA PRO A 121 4.83 8.78 -12.25
C PRO A 121 5.30 7.77 -11.22
N ARG A 122 6.41 8.02 -10.53
CA ARG A 122 6.95 7.16 -9.49
C ARG A 122 6.84 7.84 -8.14
N GLY A 123 6.33 7.13 -7.12
CA GLY A 123 6.43 7.57 -5.73
C GLY A 123 5.37 8.55 -5.25
N ALA A 124 4.28 8.74 -5.99
CA ALA A 124 3.19 9.66 -5.63
C ALA A 124 2.13 9.08 -4.67
N SER A 125 2.33 7.88 -4.12
CA SER A 125 1.36 7.25 -3.21
C SER A 125 1.72 7.51 -1.76
N THR A 126 0.79 8.04 -0.99
CA THR A 126 0.94 8.28 0.46
C THR A 126 0.96 6.96 1.25
N ILE A 127 1.40 7.03 2.51
CA ILE A 127 1.35 5.89 3.45
C ILE A 127 -0.07 5.36 3.57
N THR A 128 -1.09 6.22 3.64
CA THR A 128 -2.50 5.79 3.77
C THR A 128 -3.00 5.08 2.50
N GLN A 129 -2.62 5.54 1.31
CA GLN A 129 -2.93 4.85 0.05
C GLN A 129 -2.24 3.48 -0.04
N GLN A 130 -0.98 3.39 0.39
CA GLN A 130 -0.27 2.12 0.47
C GLN A 130 -0.92 1.17 1.47
N LEU A 131 -1.37 1.68 2.63
CA LEU A 131 -2.09 0.90 3.64
C LEU A 131 -3.39 0.33 3.06
N ALA A 132 -4.25 1.16 2.47
CA ALA A 132 -5.50 0.71 1.84
C ALA A 132 -5.26 -0.40 0.82
N LYS A 133 -4.21 -0.25 0.00
CA LYS A 133 -3.81 -1.26 -0.98
C LYS A 133 -3.38 -2.57 -0.31
N ASN A 134 -2.53 -2.52 0.71
CA ASN A 134 -2.00 -3.71 1.38
C ASN A 134 -3.09 -4.50 2.10
N LEU A 135 -4.00 -3.80 2.77
CA LEU A 135 -5.08 -4.43 3.54
C LEU A 135 -6.08 -5.18 2.65
N TRP A 136 -6.54 -4.57 1.55
CA TRP A 136 -7.76 -5.04 0.88
C TRP A 136 -7.68 -5.19 -0.64
N LEU A 137 -6.57 -4.75 -1.29
CA LEU A 137 -6.54 -4.66 -2.74
C LEU A 137 -5.49 -5.58 -3.39
N SER A 138 -5.73 -5.87 -4.66
CA SER A 138 -4.76 -6.60 -5.47
C SER A 138 -3.63 -5.68 -5.97
N PRO A 139 -2.44 -6.20 -6.30
CA PRO A 139 -1.38 -5.43 -6.94
C PRO A 139 -1.67 -5.07 -8.40
N SER A 140 -2.84 -5.45 -8.95
CA SER A 140 -3.23 -5.18 -10.33
C SER A 140 -3.23 -3.67 -10.65
N ARG A 141 -3.04 -3.32 -11.94
CA ARG A 141 -3.07 -1.93 -12.42
C ARG A 141 -4.43 -1.51 -12.97
N ASN A 142 -5.52 -2.13 -12.51
CA ASN A 142 -6.88 -1.80 -12.94
C ASN A 142 -7.28 -0.40 -12.42
N PRO A 143 -7.80 0.50 -13.28
CA PRO A 143 -8.29 1.82 -12.86
C PRO A 143 -9.39 1.77 -11.78
N LEU A 144 -10.33 0.82 -11.85
CA LEU A 144 -11.38 0.63 -10.85
C LEU A 144 -10.79 0.30 -9.46
N ARG A 145 -9.71 -0.48 -9.42
CA ARG A 145 -8.96 -0.71 -8.19
C ARG A 145 -8.43 0.60 -7.61
N LYS A 146 -7.94 1.52 -8.47
CA LYS A 146 -7.43 2.83 -7.99
C LYS A 146 -8.53 3.71 -7.42
N VAL A 147 -9.75 3.64 -7.97
CA VAL A 147 -10.93 4.31 -7.38
C VAL A 147 -11.24 3.70 -6.01
N LYS A 148 -11.29 2.37 -5.89
CA LYS A 148 -11.51 1.69 -4.61
C LYS A 148 -10.43 2.07 -3.58
N GLU A 149 -9.16 2.12 -3.99
CA GLU A 149 -8.06 2.58 -3.14
C GLU A 149 -8.30 4.00 -2.62
N ALA A 150 -8.75 4.92 -3.48
CA ALA A 150 -9.02 6.30 -3.08
C ALA A 150 -10.16 6.39 -2.04
N VAL A 151 -11.26 5.67 -2.24
CA VAL A 151 -12.38 5.63 -1.28
C VAL A 151 -11.93 5.07 0.07
N LEU A 152 -11.22 3.93 0.07
CA LEU A 152 -10.70 3.31 1.29
C LEU A 152 -9.67 4.21 2.00
N THR A 153 -8.82 4.91 1.25
CA THR A 153 -7.89 5.91 1.79
C THR A 153 -8.64 7.02 2.53
N TRP A 154 -9.69 7.57 1.92
CA TRP A 154 -10.52 8.59 2.53
C TRP A 154 -11.23 8.09 3.80
N GLN A 155 -11.74 6.84 3.79
CA GLN A 155 -12.35 6.23 4.97
C GLN A 155 -11.36 6.01 6.09
N LEU A 156 -10.14 5.50 5.80
CA LEU A 156 -9.06 5.35 6.78
C LEU A 156 -8.72 6.67 7.48
N GLU A 157 -8.60 7.74 6.72
CA GLU A 157 -8.28 9.08 7.29
C GLU A 157 -9.41 9.67 8.13
N ARG A 158 -10.66 9.27 7.88
CA ARG A 158 -11.80 9.71 8.68
C ARG A 158 -12.00 8.87 9.94
N ALA A 159 -11.70 7.58 9.86
CA ALA A 159 -11.94 6.65 10.96
C ALA A 159 -10.77 6.56 11.93
N LEU A 160 -9.53 6.77 11.46
CA LEU A 160 -8.32 6.51 12.22
C LEU A 160 -7.49 7.77 12.48
N THR A 161 -6.78 7.78 13.60
CA THR A 161 -5.73 8.78 13.82
C THR A 161 -4.51 8.50 12.93
N LYS A 162 -3.74 9.50 12.59
CA LYS A 162 -2.46 9.34 11.86
C LYS A 162 -1.50 8.36 12.55
N ARG A 163 -1.49 8.32 13.87
CA ARG A 163 -0.67 7.37 14.63
C ARG A 163 -1.14 5.94 14.42
N ARG A 164 -2.44 5.70 14.42
CA ARG A 164 -3.01 4.38 14.17
C ARG A 164 -2.77 3.92 12.73
N ILE A 165 -2.95 4.80 11.74
CA ILE A 165 -2.62 4.51 10.34
C ILE A 165 -1.15 4.07 10.20
N LEU A 166 -0.23 4.82 10.81
CA LEU A 166 1.21 4.49 10.77
C LEU A 166 1.52 3.18 11.50
N GLU A 167 0.87 2.93 12.64
CA GLU A 167 1.01 1.68 13.40
C GLU A 167 0.60 0.48 12.56
N ILE A 168 -0.60 0.52 11.97
CA ILE A 168 -1.09 -0.57 11.12
C ILE A 168 -0.16 -0.74 9.92
N TYR A 169 0.20 0.34 9.22
CA TYR A 169 1.09 0.30 8.08
C TYR A 169 2.41 -0.42 8.39
N LEU A 170 3.06 -0.04 9.49
CA LEU A 170 4.33 -0.62 9.92
C LEU A 170 4.22 -2.09 10.34
N ASN A 171 3.04 -2.56 10.69
CA ASN A 171 2.78 -3.95 11.03
C ASN A 171 2.41 -4.83 9.82
N VAL A 172 1.98 -4.23 8.69
CA VAL A 172 1.48 -5.02 7.55
C VAL A 172 2.29 -4.88 6.26
N VAL A 173 3.19 -3.89 6.17
CA VAL A 173 3.98 -3.69 4.96
C VAL A 173 5.07 -4.77 4.81
N GLU A 174 5.33 -5.19 3.56
CA GLU A 174 6.39 -6.15 3.22
C GLU A 174 7.76 -5.48 3.32
N PHE A 175 8.67 -6.02 4.14
CA PHE A 175 10.07 -5.59 4.30
C PHE A 175 11.07 -6.52 3.63
N GLY A 176 10.63 -7.67 3.17
CA GLY A 176 11.41 -8.69 2.48
C GLY A 176 10.46 -9.74 1.93
N GLU A 177 10.97 -10.66 1.12
CA GLU A 177 10.13 -11.73 0.57
C GLU A 177 9.54 -12.59 1.71
N GLY A 178 8.20 -12.54 1.88
CA GLY A 178 7.49 -13.25 2.95
C GLY A 178 7.64 -12.62 4.34
N ILE A 179 8.32 -11.48 4.49
CA ILE A 179 8.57 -10.82 5.77
C ILE A 179 7.68 -9.59 5.87
N TYR A 180 6.67 -9.66 6.73
CA TYR A 180 5.69 -8.60 6.91
C TYR A 180 5.77 -8.00 8.31
N GLY A 181 5.74 -6.67 8.35
CA GLY A 181 5.75 -5.91 9.59
C GLY A 181 7.12 -5.70 10.22
N ALA A 182 7.18 -4.64 11.02
CA ALA A 182 8.42 -4.12 11.62
C ALA A 182 9.09 -5.09 12.58
N GLU A 183 8.31 -5.84 13.38
CA GLU A 183 8.86 -6.76 14.37
C GLU A 183 9.48 -7.99 13.69
N ALA A 184 8.81 -8.58 12.70
CA ALA A 184 9.35 -9.69 11.92
C ALA A 184 10.64 -9.26 11.20
N ALA A 185 10.61 -8.11 10.53
CA ALA A 185 11.78 -7.58 9.82
C ALA A 185 12.97 -7.29 10.76
N ALA A 186 12.72 -6.72 11.94
CA ALA A 186 13.77 -6.44 12.91
C ALA A 186 14.41 -7.73 13.46
N ARG A 187 13.61 -8.77 13.70
CA ARG A 187 14.10 -10.08 14.13
C ARG A 187 14.87 -10.79 13.03
N HIS A 188 14.30 -10.83 11.83
CA HIS A 188 14.90 -11.50 10.68
C HIS A 188 16.29 -10.91 10.33
N TYR A 189 16.36 -9.58 10.14
CA TYR A 189 17.59 -8.96 9.65
C TYR A 189 18.62 -8.63 10.74
N TYR A 190 18.20 -8.45 11.99
CA TYR A 190 19.07 -7.93 13.06
C TYR A 190 19.02 -8.72 14.36
N GLY A 191 18.20 -9.75 14.50
CA GLY A 191 18.08 -10.55 15.71
C GLY A 191 17.53 -9.78 16.93
N LYS A 192 16.82 -8.66 16.73
CA LYS A 192 16.34 -7.79 17.82
C LYS A 192 14.88 -7.35 17.60
N SER A 193 14.27 -6.75 18.64
CA SER A 193 12.92 -6.22 18.51
C SER A 193 12.88 -4.92 17.70
N ALA A 194 11.75 -4.61 17.08
CA ALA A 194 11.52 -3.37 16.35
C ALA A 194 11.72 -2.11 17.20
N ARG A 195 11.53 -2.22 18.52
CA ARG A 195 11.78 -1.13 19.48
C ARG A 195 13.24 -0.69 19.52
N SER A 196 14.18 -1.61 19.30
CA SER A 196 15.61 -1.42 19.48
C SER A 196 16.37 -1.08 18.20
N LEU A 197 15.66 -0.75 17.11
CA LEU A 197 16.28 -0.39 15.83
C LEU A 197 17.03 0.94 15.93
N THR A 198 18.29 0.93 15.50
CA THR A 198 19.14 2.14 15.37
C THR A 198 18.67 2.99 14.19
N VAL A 199 19.18 4.22 14.07
CA VAL A 199 18.90 5.11 12.93
C VAL A 199 19.30 4.44 11.61
N ARG A 200 20.46 3.80 11.57
CA ARG A 200 20.96 3.11 10.37
C ARG A 200 20.07 1.93 9.99
N GLN A 201 19.74 1.06 10.93
CA GLN A 201 18.87 -0.10 10.71
C GLN A 201 17.46 0.32 10.25
N ALA A 202 16.93 1.36 10.86
CA ALA A 202 15.64 1.94 10.45
C ALA A 202 15.67 2.48 9.01
N ALA A 203 16.77 3.16 8.63
CA ALA A 203 16.94 3.67 7.27
C ALA A 203 17.10 2.52 6.26
N GLU A 204 17.76 1.43 6.63
CA GLU A 204 17.93 0.24 5.81
C GLU A 204 16.57 -0.44 5.53
N LEU A 205 15.74 -0.65 6.55
CA LEU A 205 14.40 -1.20 6.37
C LEU A 205 13.52 -0.28 5.49
N ALA A 206 13.50 1.01 5.79
CA ALA A 206 12.70 1.97 5.02
C ALA A 206 13.17 2.09 3.56
N ALA A 207 14.48 1.94 3.30
CA ALA A 207 15.02 1.96 1.94
C ALA A 207 14.56 0.77 1.09
N GLY A 208 14.22 -0.34 1.73
CA GLY A 208 13.74 -1.56 1.08
C GLY A 208 12.31 -1.50 0.59
N LEU A 209 11.45 -0.68 1.20
CA LEU A 209 9.99 -0.65 0.94
C LEU A 209 9.57 -0.56 -0.53
N PRO A 210 10.26 0.20 -1.41
CA PRO A 210 9.86 0.26 -2.81
C PRO A 210 10.12 -1.04 -3.60
N ARG A 211 11.03 -1.89 -3.11
CA ARG A 211 11.44 -3.15 -3.76
C ARG A 211 11.86 -4.19 -2.73
N PRO A 212 10.97 -4.63 -1.83
CA PRO A 212 11.34 -5.41 -0.64
C PRO A 212 12.05 -6.73 -0.97
N ARG A 213 11.72 -7.34 -2.09
CA ARG A 213 12.38 -8.60 -2.54
C ARG A 213 13.79 -8.43 -3.09
N SER A 214 14.20 -7.22 -3.44
CA SER A 214 15.52 -6.95 -4.03
C SER A 214 16.37 -6.00 -3.17
N TRP A 215 15.71 -5.14 -2.39
CA TRP A 215 16.31 -4.14 -1.54
C TRP A 215 16.01 -4.46 -0.08
N HIS A 216 17.00 -5.00 0.59
CA HIS A 216 16.91 -5.42 1.98
C HIS A 216 18.24 -5.21 2.69
N PRO A 217 18.28 -5.21 4.03
CA PRO A 217 19.54 -5.21 4.78
C PRO A 217 20.48 -6.30 4.28
N GLY A 218 21.74 -5.94 4.05
CA GLY A 218 22.73 -6.83 3.41
C GLY A 218 22.82 -6.72 1.88
N SER A 219 21.88 -6.04 1.21
CA SER A 219 21.95 -5.81 -0.24
C SER A 219 23.17 -4.94 -0.61
N LYS A 220 23.99 -5.45 -1.55
CA LYS A 220 25.18 -4.75 -2.08
C LYS A 220 24.84 -3.73 -3.19
N SER A 221 23.55 -3.57 -3.54
CA SER A 221 23.10 -2.63 -4.57
C SER A 221 23.52 -1.19 -4.25
N ARG A 222 24.26 -0.56 -5.17
CA ARG A 222 24.65 0.85 -5.03
C ARG A 222 23.44 1.79 -4.92
N SER A 223 22.36 1.48 -5.60
CA SER A 223 21.11 2.26 -5.55
C SER A 223 20.44 2.15 -4.18
N TYR A 224 20.36 0.94 -3.62
CA TYR A 224 19.86 0.73 -2.26
C TYR A 224 20.71 1.50 -1.24
N GLN A 225 22.04 1.37 -1.29
CA GLN A 225 22.94 2.07 -0.36
C GLN A 225 22.84 3.60 -0.49
N ARG A 226 22.63 4.14 -1.70
CA ARG A 226 22.34 5.58 -1.90
C ARG A 226 21.03 5.99 -1.26
N LYS A 227 19.97 5.18 -1.40
CA LYS A 227 18.66 5.44 -0.77
C LYS A 227 18.78 5.45 0.75
N VAL A 228 19.48 4.47 1.35
CA VAL A 228 19.74 4.42 2.80
C VAL A 228 20.38 5.71 3.30
N ARG A 229 21.51 6.12 2.69
CA ARG A 229 22.20 7.38 3.06
C ARG A 229 21.32 8.62 2.87
N SER A 230 20.46 8.62 1.84
CA SER A 230 19.50 9.70 1.62
C SER A 230 18.48 9.79 2.75
N ILE A 231 17.94 8.65 3.20
CA ILE A 231 17.00 8.59 4.32
C ILE A 231 17.65 9.08 5.60
N GLU A 232 18.87 8.64 5.93
CA GLU A 232 19.60 9.09 7.12
C GLU A 232 19.76 10.62 7.13
N ARG A 233 20.19 11.22 6.00
CA ARG A 233 20.29 12.68 5.87
C ARG A 233 18.95 13.40 6.04
N ARG A 234 17.88 12.84 5.46
CA ARG A 234 16.52 13.41 5.60
C ARG A 234 16.02 13.30 7.03
N MET A 235 16.27 12.18 7.73
CA MET A 235 15.94 12.01 9.14
C MET A 235 16.64 13.04 10.04
N ALA A 236 17.91 13.36 9.75
CA ALA A 236 18.65 14.37 10.49
C ALA A 236 18.01 15.77 10.34
N LYS A 237 17.57 16.13 9.11
CA LYS A 237 16.87 17.39 8.83
C LYS A 237 15.46 17.45 9.37
N ALA A 238 14.77 16.31 9.51
CA ALA A 238 13.39 16.20 9.99
C ALA A 238 13.32 15.90 11.49
N SER A 239 14.06 16.65 12.33
CA SER A 239 14.09 16.48 13.79
C SER A 239 12.71 16.70 14.45
N TRP A 240 11.88 17.54 13.86
CA TRP A 240 10.51 17.85 14.30
C TRP A 240 9.60 16.61 14.35
N LEU A 241 9.87 15.59 13.53
CA LEU A 241 9.13 14.33 13.55
C LEU A 241 9.26 13.57 14.88
N ARG A 242 10.32 13.80 15.67
CA ARG A 242 10.49 13.14 16.98
C ARG A 242 9.32 13.38 17.94
N ARG A 243 8.66 14.53 17.81
CA ARG A 243 7.51 14.90 18.64
C ARG A 243 6.17 14.41 18.11
N ARG A 244 6.12 13.92 16.87
CA ARG A 244 4.90 13.47 16.21
C ARG A 244 4.70 11.94 16.29
N VAL A 245 5.80 11.16 16.37
CA VAL A 245 5.80 9.68 16.31
C VAL A 245 6.02 9.02 17.66
#